data_3a40254d19aedf95d307fdcb7c88385f
#
_entry.id   3a40254d19aedf95d307fdcb7c88385f
#
_cell.length_a   1.000
_cell.length_b   1.000
_cell.length_c   1.000
_cell.angle_alpha   90.00
_cell.angle_beta   90.00
_cell.angle_gamma   90.00
#
_symmetry.space_group_name_H-M   'P 1'
#
loop_
_entity.id
_entity.type
_entity.pdbx_description
1 polymer ?
#
loop_
_entity_poly.entity_id
_entity_poly.type
_entity_poly.pdbx_seq_one_letter_code
_entity_poly.pdbx_strand_id
1 'polypeptide(L)'
;MSCFLRLLLVLVAAFFCLPARAQAITQSTLDKIREYRAVYIGHRELAVPFAYMVGDEPVGYSVDICERIVEAIKEAVGDPALRVVKVPVTASSRFLMLQAGTVDLECGSTTNTRIRQQLAAFGLTTFVSGVKAVVRKDSAINGIADMDGKVVVTTAGTTTDRVVRSALVPRKITVRTKSGRNHPESLAMVAASQADVFVADEALLAGLVAGSPHGDKLRFLEDNFGFEPYAVVLRKDDSEFKKLVDTSLRAMMASGELERIYNKWFMSPIPPKGINLNIPMSGLLRDLIRNPNDEGN
;
A
#
# COMPACT_ATOMS: atom_id res chain seq x y z
N MET A 1 8.22 -84.48 -12.80
CA MET A 1 7.03 -83.75 -12.31
C MET A 1 7.50 -82.30 -12.02
N SER A 2 7.19 -81.42 -12.93
CA SER A 2 7.74 -80.08 -13.03
C SER A 2 6.97 -79.10 -12.16
N CYS A 3 7.72 -78.36 -11.34
CA CYS A 3 7.18 -77.26 -10.59
C CYS A 3 7.56 -75.95 -11.32
N PHE A 4 6.57 -75.31 -11.95
CA PHE A 4 6.76 -73.99 -12.62
C PHE A 4 6.79 -72.90 -11.59
N LEU A 5 7.97 -72.26 -11.42
CA LEU A 5 8.14 -71.09 -10.61
C LEU A 5 7.86 -69.78 -11.47
N ARG A 6 6.70 -69.21 -11.28
CA ARG A 6 6.36 -67.92 -11.91
C ARG A 6 7.02 -66.79 -11.12
N LEU A 7 8.02 -66.18 -11.71
CA LEU A 7 8.68 -64.96 -11.20
C LEU A 7 7.81 -63.75 -11.56
N LEU A 8 7.15 -63.14 -10.56
CA LEU A 8 6.38 -61.93 -10.73
C LEU A 8 7.34 -60.72 -10.60
N LEU A 9 7.69 -60.10 -11.72
CA LEU A 9 8.45 -58.86 -11.74
C LEU A 9 7.49 -57.69 -11.35
N VAL A 10 7.63 -57.21 -10.13
CA VAL A 10 6.99 -55.94 -9.69
C VAL A 10 7.86 -54.79 -10.12
N LEU A 11 7.47 -54.12 -11.19
CA LEU A 11 8.05 -52.80 -11.58
C LEU A 11 7.56 -51.76 -10.61
N VAL A 12 8.40 -51.36 -9.65
CA VAL A 12 8.18 -50.20 -8.80
C VAL A 12 8.56 -48.95 -9.63
N ALA A 13 7.57 -48.31 -10.22
CA ALA A 13 7.74 -47.00 -10.81
C ALA A 13 7.93 -45.96 -9.68
N ALA A 14 9.18 -45.68 -9.35
CA ALA A 14 9.53 -44.57 -8.48
C ALA A 14 9.19 -43.24 -9.21
N PHE A 15 8.00 -42.71 -8.93
CA PHE A 15 7.68 -41.35 -9.28
C PHE A 15 8.64 -40.43 -8.52
N PHE A 16 9.71 -40.01 -9.17
CA PHE A 16 10.51 -38.89 -8.71
C PHE A 16 9.63 -37.62 -8.74
N CYS A 17 9.00 -37.31 -7.63
CA CYS A 17 8.43 -36.00 -7.37
C CYS A 17 9.60 -35.03 -7.28
N LEU A 18 10.03 -34.44 -8.41
CA LEU A 18 10.95 -33.35 -8.42
C LEU A 18 10.22 -32.18 -7.70
N PRO A 19 10.80 -31.63 -6.62
CA PRO A 19 10.21 -30.44 -6.02
C PRO A 19 10.20 -29.37 -7.12
N ALA A 20 9.02 -28.86 -7.45
CA ALA A 20 8.88 -27.67 -8.27
C ALA A 20 9.61 -26.54 -7.52
N ARG A 21 10.89 -26.35 -7.85
CA ARG A 21 11.59 -25.14 -7.45
C ARG A 21 10.81 -24.01 -8.08
N ALA A 22 10.15 -23.21 -7.26
CA ALA A 22 9.67 -21.91 -7.68
C ALA A 22 10.88 -21.20 -8.32
N GLN A 23 10.86 -21.09 -9.64
CA GLN A 23 11.93 -20.42 -10.37
C GLN A 23 11.89 -18.96 -9.92
N ALA A 24 12.89 -18.54 -9.14
CA ALA A 24 13.06 -17.14 -8.80
C ALA A 24 13.10 -16.38 -10.13
N ILE A 25 12.31 -15.32 -10.26
CA ILE A 25 12.32 -14.48 -11.45
C ILE A 25 13.73 -13.87 -11.52
N THR A 26 14.58 -14.41 -12.38
CA THR A 26 15.97 -13.97 -12.56
C THR A 26 16.09 -12.78 -13.51
N GLN A 27 15.05 -12.55 -14.31
CA GLN A 27 14.99 -11.44 -15.28
C GLN A 27 14.81 -10.10 -14.56
N SER A 28 15.58 -9.07 -14.92
CA SER A 28 15.39 -7.72 -14.41
C SER A 28 14.02 -7.16 -14.83
N THR A 29 13.47 -6.23 -14.04
CA THR A 29 12.20 -5.60 -14.40
C THR A 29 12.31 -4.82 -15.71
N LEU A 30 13.43 -4.15 -15.96
CA LEU A 30 13.65 -3.41 -17.23
C LEU A 30 13.71 -4.35 -18.44
N ASP A 31 14.35 -5.52 -18.32
CA ASP A 31 14.39 -6.50 -19.42
C ASP A 31 13.00 -7.09 -19.70
N LYS A 32 12.25 -7.40 -18.65
CA LYS A 32 10.85 -7.81 -18.79
C LYS A 32 10.03 -6.74 -19.51
N ILE A 33 10.18 -5.47 -19.13
CA ILE A 33 9.45 -4.35 -19.75
C ILE A 33 9.82 -4.21 -21.23
N ARG A 34 11.10 -4.35 -21.60
CA ARG A 34 11.56 -4.34 -22.99
C ARG A 34 10.95 -5.49 -23.80
N GLU A 35 10.97 -6.71 -23.26
CA GLU A 35 10.45 -7.91 -23.90
C GLU A 35 8.94 -7.84 -24.16
N TYR A 36 8.16 -7.47 -23.16
CA TYR A 36 6.69 -7.39 -23.27
C TYR A 36 6.19 -6.06 -23.84
N ARG A 37 7.07 -5.06 -24.01
CA ARG A 37 6.73 -3.70 -24.39
C ARG A 37 5.58 -3.14 -23.55
N ALA A 38 5.60 -3.44 -22.26
CA ALA A 38 4.57 -3.02 -21.31
C ALA A 38 5.14 -2.91 -19.90
N VAL A 39 4.69 -1.87 -19.18
CA VAL A 39 4.90 -1.72 -17.75
C VAL A 39 3.58 -1.95 -17.01
N TYR A 40 3.59 -2.74 -15.94
CA TYR A 40 2.42 -3.11 -15.16
C TYR A 40 2.44 -2.37 -13.82
N ILE A 41 1.44 -1.49 -13.62
CA ILE A 41 1.33 -0.66 -12.42
C ILE A 41 0.23 -1.20 -11.52
N GLY A 42 0.60 -1.65 -10.33
CA GLY A 42 -0.35 -2.00 -9.29
C GLY A 42 -0.94 -0.75 -8.64
N HIS A 43 -2.25 -0.59 -8.65
CA HIS A 43 -2.94 0.54 -8.02
C HIS A 43 -4.03 0.09 -7.05
N ARG A 44 -4.33 0.92 -6.06
CA ARG A 44 -5.47 0.73 -5.17
C ARG A 44 -6.72 1.34 -5.78
N GLU A 45 -7.88 0.78 -5.45
CA GLU A 45 -9.17 1.29 -5.95
C GLU A 45 -9.93 2.14 -4.93
N LEU A 46 -9.56 2.04 -3.63
CA LEU A 46 -10.34 2.58 -2.51
C LEU A 46 -9.45 3.29 -1.46
N ALA A 47 -8.35 3.91 -1.87
CA ALA A 47 -7.40 4.58 -0.98
C ALA A 47 -7.26 6.09 -1.30
N VAL A 48 -8.37 6.81 -1.15
CA VAL A 48 -8.43 8.28 -1.33
C VAL A 48 -7.51 8.97 -0.31
N PRO A 49 -6.68 9.93 -0.70
CA PRO A 49 -6.47 10.49 -2.04
C PRO A 49 -5.27 9.90 -2.80
N PHE A 50 -4.69 8.77 -2.35
CA PHE A 50 -3.45 8.21 -2.88
C PHE A 50 -3.65 7.44 -4.19
N ALA A 51 -4.60 6.49 -4.20
CA ALA A 51 -4.99 5.74 -5.39
C ALA A 51 -6.44 5.25 -5.25
N TYR A 52 -7.30 5.68 -6.14
CA TYR A 52 -8.73 5.33 -6.14
C TYR A 52 -9.34 5.50 -7.54
N MET A 53 -10.52 4.95 -7.74
CA MET A 53 -11.19 4.99 -9.04
C MET A 53 -12.06 6.23 -9.20
N VAL A 54 -11.97 6.86 -10.39
CA VAL A 54 -12.92 7.86 -10.88
C VAL A 54 -13.43 7.39 -12.25
N GLY A 55 -14.64 6.89 -12.29
CA GLY A 55 -15.06 6.08 -13.43
C GLY A 55 -14.20 4.82 -13.54
N ASP A 56 -13.67 4.56 -14.72
CA ASP A 56 -12.81 3.40 -15.00
C ASP A 56 -11.29 3.70 -14.85
N GLU A 57 -10.94 4.93 -14.45
CA GLU A 57 -9.55 5.35 -14.35
C GLU A 57 -9.08 5.43 -12.89
N PRO A 58 -7.93 4.81 -12.55
CA PRO A 58 -7.29 5.05 -11.28
C PRO A 58 -6.61 6.43 -11.28
N VAL A 59 -6.89 7.19 -10.23
CA VAL A 59 -6.33 8.52 -9.99
C VAL A 59 -5.81 8.63 -8.56
N GLY A 60 -4.98 9.63 -8.29
CA GLY A 60 -4.52 9.92 -6.94
C GLY A 60 -3.06 10.35 -6.88
N TYR A 61 -2.65 10.76 -5.69
CA TYR A 61 -1.31 11.25 -5.42
C TYR A 61 -0.20 10.27 -5.85
N SER A 62 -0.34 9.01 -5.45
CA SER A 62 0.64 7.98 -5.79
C SER A 62 0.55 7.56 -7.26
N VAL A 63 -0.63 7.68 -7.87
CA VAL A 63 -0.81 7.42 -9.30
C VAL A 63 -0.07 8.46 -10.12
N ASP A 64 -0.24 9.76 -9.82
CA ASP A 64 0.47 10.84 -10.51
C ASP A 64 2.00 10.69 -10.39
N ILE A 65 2.51 10.31 -9.20
CA ILE A 65 3.94 10.04 -9.01
C ILE A 65 4.40 8.89 -9.91
N CYS A 66 3.64 7.82 -9.97
CA CYS A 66 3.99 6.67 -10.81
C CYS A 66 3.90 6.96 -12.30
N GLU A 67 3.02 7.82 -12.74
CA GLU A 67 2.98 8.29 -14.12
C GLU A 67 4.29 8.99 -14.51
N ARG A 68 4.88 9.79 -13.61
CA ARG A 68 6.21 10.38 -13.83
C ARG A 68 7.33 9.35 -13.86
N ILE A 69 7.26 8.33 -13.00
CA ILE A 69 8.22 7.21 -13.03
C ILE A 69 8.10 6.45 -14.36
N VAL A 70 6.89 6.26 -14.89
CA VAL A 70 6.68 5.63 -16.19
C VAL A 70 7.35 6.38 -17.33
N GLU A 71 7.31 7.71 -17.33
CA GLU A 71 8.02 8.49 -18.36
C GLU A 71 9.55 8.23 -18.29
N ALA A 72 10.13 8.16 -17.09
CA ALA A 72 11.54 7.78 -16.92
C ALA A 72 11.81 6.32 -17.37
N ILE A 73 10.87 5.41 -17.18
CA ILE A 73 10.99 4.02 -17.69
C ILE A 73 10.97 4.01 -19.22
N LYS A 74 10.05 4.75 -19.87
CA LYS A 74 9.98 4.87 -21.34
C LYS A 74 11.30 5.36 -21.92
N GLU A 75 11.88 6.38 -21.31
CA GLU A 75 13.18 6.91 -21.70
C GLU A 75 14.30 5.86 -21.55
N ALA A 76 14.36 5.18 -20.39
CA ALA A 76 15.39 4.18 -20.10
C ALA A 76 15.33 2.93 -20.99
N VAL A 77 14.12 2.55 -21.44
CA VAL A 77 13.96 1.41 -22.36
C VAL A 77 14.00 1.82 -23.83
N GLY A 78 13.97 3.13 -24.12
CA GLY A 78 13.98 3.67 -25.50
C GLY A 78 12.68 3.42 -26.27
N ASP A 79 11.54 3.26 -25.57
CA ASP A 79 10.22 3.03 -26.18
C ASP A 79 9.18 4.06 -25.71
N PRO A 80 9.01 5.18 -26.43
CA PRO A 80 8.01 6.18 -26.08
C PRO A 80 6.57 5.68 -26.22
N ALA A 81 6.35 4.60 -26.97
CA ALA A 81 5.06 3.95 -27.16
C ALA A 81 4.83 2.77 -26.20
N LEU A 82 5.65 2.67 -25.13
CA LEU A 82 5.51 1.65 -24.12
C LEU A 82 4.09 1.63 -23.56
N ARG A 83 3.47 0.47 -23.58
CA ARG A 83 2.10 0.29 -23.05
C ARG A 83 2.12 0.32 -21.51
N VAL A 84 1.22 1.10 -20.92
CA VAL A 84 1.01 1.15 -19.47
C VAL A 84 -0.22 0.34 -19.13
N VAL A 85 -0.05 -0.70 -18.31
CA VAL A 85 -1.14 -1.58 -17.88
C VAL A 85 -1.42 -1.33 -16.40
N LYS A 86 -2.59 -0.83 -16.10
CA LYS A 86 -3.05 -0.55 -14.73
C LYS A 86 -3.70 -1.81 -14.16
N VAL A 87 -3.19 -2.30 -13.02
CA VAL A 87 -3.59 -3.59 -12.40
C VAL A 87 -4.10 -3.32 -10.99
N PRO A 88 -5.37 -3.64 -10.68
CA PRO A 88 -5.91 -3.44 -9.34
C PRO A 88 -5.24 -4.37 -8.32
N VAL A 89 -4.83 -3.81 -7.19
CA VAL A 89 -4.27 -4.54 -6.06
C VAL A 89 -4.95 -4.15 -4.75
N THR A 90 -5.02 -5.10 -3.81
CA THR A 90 -5.48 -4.85 -2.45
C THR A 90 -4.29 -4.63 -1.50
N ALA A 91 -4.55 -4.18 -0.27
CA ALA A 91 -3.53 -4.11 0.76
C ALA A 91 -2.91 -5.49 1.06
N SER A 92 -3.66 -6.57 0.86
CA SER A 92 -3.23 -7.94 1.12
C SER A 92 -2.50 -8.58 -0.08
N SER A 93 -2.86 -8.24 -1.32
CA SER A 93 -2.32 -8.91 -2.52
C SER A 93 -1.08 -8.26 -3.12
N ARG A 94 -0.85 -6.96 -2.88
CA ARG A 94 0.18 -6.16 -3.56
C ARG A 94 1.60 -6.74 -3.52
N PHE A 95 2.03 -7.25 -2.35
CA PHE A 95 3.37 -7.83 -2.22
C PHE A 95 3.52 -9.14 -3.01
N LEU A 96 2.51 -10.00 -2.96
CA LEU A 96 2.51 -11.24 -3.73
C LEU A 96 2.54 -10.96 -5.24
N MET A 97 1.76 -9.97 -5.70
CA MET A 97 1.72 -9.61 -7.12
C MET A 97 3.02 -8.99 -7.62
N LEU A 98 3.73 -8.23 -6.77
CA LEU A 98 5.10 -7.76 -7.05
C LEU A 98 6.09 -8.93 -7.12
N GLN A 99 6.07 -9.83 -6.14
CA GLN A 99 6.96 -10.99 -6.10
C GLN A 99 6.74 -11.94 -7.29
N ALA A 100 5.49 -12.10 -7.71
CA ALA A 100 5.11 -12.90 -8.88
C ALA A 100 5.41 -12.19 -10.23
N GLY A 101 5.85 -10.93 -10.21
CA GLY A 101 6.05 -10.13 -11.42
C GLY A 101 4.77 -9.80 -12.18
N THR A 102 3.59 -9.95 -11.55
CA THR A 102 2.31 -9.54 -12.12
C THR A 102 2.20 -8.02 -12.23
N VAL A 103 2.83 -7.31 -11.30
CA VAL A 103 3.03 -5.86 -11.36
C VAL A 103 4.52 -5.55 -11.20
N ASP A 104 4.97 -4.46 -11.81
CA ASP A 104 6.36 -4.01 -11.79
C ASP A 104 6.62 -3.00 -10.67
N LEU A 105 5.64 -2.15 -10.40
CA LEU A 105 5.65 -1.20 -9.28
C LEU A 105 4.23 -1.05 -8.70
N GLU A 106 4.15 -0.78 -7.39
CA GLU A 106 2.86 -0.53 -6.72
C GLU A 106 2.78 0.91 -6.26
N CYS A 107 1.68 1.56 -6.64
CA CYS A 107 1.41 2.97 -6.54
C CYS A 107 0.19 3.20 -5.65
N GLY A 108 0.36 2.96 -4.37
CA GLY A 108 -0.72 3.10 -3.39
C GLY A 108 -0.31 3.86 -2.15
N SER A 109 -0.92 3.52 -1.02
CA SER A 109 -0.61 4.03 0.31
C SER A 109 0.18 2.99 1.10
N THR A 110 1.34 2.58 0.58
CA THR A 110 2.09 1.49 1.19
C THR A 110 3.18 2.00 2.12
N THR A 111 2.99 1.72 3.40
CA THR A 111 3.96 2.04 4.45
C THR A 111 5.24 1.24 4.25
N ASN A 112 6.36 1.94 4.20
CA ASN A 112 7.69 1.37 4.23
C ASN A 112 8.03 0.98 5.68
N THR A 113 8.24 -0.32 5.93
CA THR A 113 8.70 -0.84 7.23
C THR A 113 9.85 -1.81 7.02
N ARG A 114 10.73 -1.93 8.00
CA ARG A 114 11.85 -2.89 7.97
C ARG A 114 11.39 -4.33 7.72
N ILE A 115 10.23 -4.71 8.24
CA ILE A 115 9.64 -6.04 7.99
C ILE A 115 9.25 -6.19 6.51
N ARG A 116 8.61 -5.17 5.93
CA ARG A 116 8.19 -5.19 4.52
C ARG A 116 9.36 -5.12 3.56
N GLN A 117 10.46 -4.47 3.94
CA GLN A 117 11.71 -4.47 3.17
C GLN A 117 12.34 -5.88 3.03
N GLN A 118 11.94 -6.83 3.85
CA GLN A 118 12.32 -8.24 3.66
C GLN A 118 11.55 -8.90 2.50
N LEU A 119 10.41 -8.35 2.10
CA LEU A 119 9.50 -8.88 1.07
C LEU A 119 9.63 -8.14 -0.27
N ALA A 120 9.94 -6.86 -0.26
CA ALA A 120 9.95 -5.98 -1.43
C ALA A 120 10.99 -4.86 -1.25
N ALA A 121 11.37 -4.21 -2.34
CA ALA A 121 12.12 -2.96 -2.31
C ALA A 121 11.16 -1.76 -2.26
N PHE A 122 11.61 -0.68 -1.66
CA PHE A 122 10.87 0.58 -1.57
C PHE A 122 11.68 1.69 -2.22
N GLY A 123 11.02 2.56 -2.96
CA GLY A 123 11.58 3.81 -3.41
C GLY A 123 11.76 4.81 -2.25
N LEU A 124 12.24 5.99 -2.57
CA LEU A 124 12.33 7.08 -1.60
C LEU A 124 10.96 7.41 -1.03
N THR A 125 10.93 7.84 0.23
CA THR A 125 9.68 8.24 0.91
C THR A 125 9.03 9.42 0.20
N THR A 126 7.77 9.26 -0.20
CA THR A 126 6.98 10.27 -0.91
C THR A 126 5.91 10.92 -0.06
N PHE A 127 5.56 10.32 1.07
CA PHE A 127 4.54 10.82 1.99
C PHE A 127 4.82 10.33 3.42
N VAL A 128 4.34 11.07 4.42
CA VAL A 128 4.31 10.60 5.81
C VAL A 128 2.94 10.90 6.39
N SER A 129 2.24 9.86 6.81
CA SER A 129 0.95 9.98 7.48
C SER A 129 1.09 9.78 8.99
N GLY A 130 0.34 10.55 9.77
CA GLY A 130 0.00 10.15 11.13
C GLY A 130 -0.95 8.96 11.12
N VAL A 131 -1.05 8.23 12.22
CA VAL A 131 -2.07 7.17 12.42
C VAL A 131 -3.05 7.67 13.46
N LYS A 132 -4.32 7.78 13.08
CA LYS A 132 -5.40 8.34 13.89
C LYS A 132 -6.54 7.34 14.07
N ALA A 133 -7.46 7.69 14.92
CA ALA A 133 -8.69 6.95 15.12
C ALA A 133 -9.92 7.79 14.78
N VAL A 134 -10.95 7.11 14.26
CA VAL A 134 -12.28 7.67 14.03
C VAL A 134 -13.30 6.89 14.84
N VAL A 135 -14.20 7.63 15.47
CA VAL A 135 -15.34 7.13 16.27
C VAL A 135 -16.62 7.82 15.82
N ARG A 136 -17.79 7.31 16.23
CA ARG A 136 -19.03 8.05 16.06
C ARG A 136 -19.02 9.32 16.93
N LYS A 137 -19.71 10.37 16.50
CA LYS A 137 -19.83 11.63 17.27
C LYS A 137 -20.49 11.44 18.64
N ASP A 138 -21.42 10.51 18.74
CA ASP A 138 -22.12 10.15 19.98
C ASP A 138 -21.35 9.19 20.90
N SER A 139 -20.16 8.76 20.49
CA SER A 139 -19.29 7.89 21.28
C SER A 139 -18.72 8.61 22.50
N ALA A 140 -18.68 7.91 23.65
CA ALA A 140 -18.01 8.39 24.86
C ALA A 140 -16.47 8.24 24.79
N ILE A 141 -15.91 7.66 23.72
CA ILE A 141 -14.46 7.48 23.56
C ILE A 141 -13.86 8.80 23.10
N ASN A 142 -13.02 9.42 23.93
CA ASN A 142 -12.37 10.70 23.63
C ASN A 142 -10.86 10.56 23.38
N GLY A 143 -10.27 9.41 23.72
CA GLY A 143 -8.85 9.17 23.53
C GLY A 143 -8.49 7.68 23.67
N ILE A 144 -7.20 7.39 23.55
CA ILE A 144 -6.66 6.03 23.65
C ILE A 144 -7.06 5.37 24.99
N ALA A 145 -7.09 6.14 26.09
CA ALA A 145 -7.41 5.60 27.41
C ALA A 145 -8.82 5.01 27.49
N ASP A 146 -9.77 5.52 26.72
CA ASP A 146 -11.16 5.07 26.72
C ASP A 146 -11.40 3.81 25.86
N MET A 147 -10.35 3.30 25.22
CA MET A 147 -10.46 2.17 24.29
C MET A 147 -10.49 0.81 25.00
N ASP A 148 -10.27 0.74 26.31
CA ASP A 148 -10.24 -0.52 27.04
C ASP A 148 -11.59 -1.26 26.91
N GLY A 149 -11.53 -2.58 26.59
CA GLY A 149 -12.70 -3.43 26.33
C GLY A 149 -13.47 -3.13 25.04
N LYS A 150 -13.08 -2.11 24.25
CA LYS A 150 -13.79 -1.71 23.02
C LYS A 150 -13.46 -2.60 21.83
N VAL A 151 -14.30 -2.49 20.79
CA VAL A 151 -14.06 -3.15 19.51
C VAL A 151 -13.34 -2.17 18.58
N VAL A 152 -12.09 -2.49 18.24
CA VAL A 152 -11.28 -1.73 17.30
C VAL A 152 -11.25 -2.46 15.95
N VAL A 153 -11.61 -1.77 14.88
CA VAL A 153 -11.47 -2.29 13.52
C VAL A 153 -10.23 -1.68 12.85
N THR A 154 -9.51 -2.51 12.11
CA THR A 154 -8.43 -2.12 11.19
C THR A 154 -8.72 -2.70 9.82
N THR A 155 -7.93 -2.36 8.81
CA THR A 155 -8.08 -2.93 7.46
C THR A 155 -7.07 -4.04 7.23
N ALA A 156 -7.52 -5.17 6.68
CA ALA A 156 -6.68 -6.33 6.37
C ALA A 156 -5.49 -5.97 5.46
N GLY A 157 -4.32 -6.54 5.75
CA GLY A 157 -3.09 -6.31 4.98
C GLY A 157 -2.40 -4.97 5.23
N THR A 158 -2.90 -4.15 6.17
CA THR A 158 -2.26 -2.90 6.61
C THR A 158 -1.31 -3.12 7.78
N THR A 159 -0.53 -2.09 8.13
CA THR A 159 0.35 -2.06 9.31
C THR A 159 -0.41 -1.72 10.60
N THR A 160 -1.63 -1.24 10.46
CA THR A 160 -2.40 -0.58 11.53
C THR A 160 -2.66 -1.49 12.74
N ASP A 161 -2.91 -2.80 12.52
CA ASP A 161 -3.09 -3.74 13.66
C ASP A 161 -1.84 -3.76 14.57
N ARG A 162 -0.65 -3.77 13.97
CA ARG A 162 0.62 -3.71 14.71
C ARG A 162 0.78 -2.37 15.42
N VAL A 163 0.46 -1.27 14.75
CA VAL A 163 0.55 0.09 15.33
C VAL A 163 -0.38 0.22 16.53
N VAL A 164 -1.61 -0.25 16.42
CA VAL A 164 -2.59 -0.28 17.54
C VAL A 164 -2.02 -1.07 18.70
N ARG A 165 -1.54 -2.31 18.49
CA ARG A 165 -0.95 -3.12 19.56
C ARG A 165 0.22 -2.42 20.22
N SER A 166 1.13 -1.83 19.43
CA SER A 166 2.30 -1.11 19.96
C SER A 166 1.90 0.10 20.81
N ALA A 167 0.79 0.76 20.50
CA ALA A 167 0.27 1.88 21.27
C ALA A 167 -0.46 1.45 22.56
N LEU A 168 -1.21 0.35 22.53
CA LEU A 168 -2.10 -0.05 23.62
C LEU A 168 -1.41 -0.93 24.67
N VAL A 169 -0.53 -1.86 24.27
CA VAL A 169 0.11 -2.82 25.19
C VAL A 169 0.88 -2.13 26.32
N PRO A 170 1.73 -1.10 26.08
CA PRO A 170 2.43 -0.42 27.17
C PRO A 170 1.48 0.29 28.17
N ARG A 171 0.27 0.62 27.71
CA ARG A 171 -0.78 1.27 28.49
C ARG A 171 -1.68 0.27 29.23
N LYS A 172 -1.46 -1.04 29.05
CA LYS A 172 -2.29 -2.13 29.60
C LYS A 172 -3.76 -2.03 29.15
N ILE A 173 -4.01 -1.50 27.95
CA ILE A 173 -5.33 -1.38 27.34
C ILE A 173 -5.58 -2.61 26.49
N THR A 174 -6.72 -3.29 26.72
CA THR A 174 -7.12 -4.49 25.98
C THR A 174 -8.31 -4.17 25.09
N VAL A 175 -8.22 -4.52 23.81
CA VAL A 175 -9.29 -4.31 22.82
C VAL A 175 -9.66 -5.61 22.11
N ARG A 176 -10.89 -5.70 21.63
CA ARG A 176 -11.31 -6.74 20.69
C ARG A 176 -11.07 -6.23 19.29
N THR A 177 -10.26 -6.93 18.50
CA THR A 177 -9.94 -6.50 17.14
C THR A 177 -10.87 -7.11 16.11
N LYS A 178 -11.28 -6.32 15.12
CA LYS A 178 -11.93 -6.74 13.89
C LYS A 178 -11.11 -6.27 12.69
N SER A 179 -11.33 -6.91 11.54
CA SER A 179 -10.66 -6.53 10.30
C SER A 179 -11.67 -6.38 9.17
N GLY A 180 -11.72 -5.20 8.54
CA GLY A 180 -12.47 -5.00 7.30
C GLY A 180 -11.61 -5.38 6.09
N ARG A 181 -12.23 -5.80 5.00
CA ARG A 181 -11.53 -6.18 3.75
C ARG A 181 -10.86 -4.99 3.07
N ASN A 182 -11.44 -3.81 3.24
CA ASN A 182 -10.97 -2.54 2.70
C ASN A 182 -11.32 -1.38 3.64
N HIS A 183 -10.77 -0.20 3.38
CA HIS A 183 -10.98 0.97 4.24
C HIS A 183 -12.44 1.43 4.32
N PRO A 184 -13.21 1.53 3.23
CA PRO A 184 -14.63 1.86 3.30
C PRO A 184 -15.44 0.90 4.17
N GLU A 185 -15.19 -0.42 4.07
CA GLU A 185 -15.85 -1.41 4.91
C GLU A 185 -15.51 -1.22 6.39
N SER A 186 -14.21 -1.00 6.71
CA SER A 186 -13.80 -0.72 8.09
C SER A 186 -14.48 0.52 8.67
N LEU A 187 -14.60 1.60 7.87
CA LEU A 187 -15.32 2.80 8.27
C LEU A 187 -16.82 2.54 8.48
N ALA A 188 -17.44 1.78 7.57
CA ALA A 188 -18.86 1.43 7.64
C ALA A 188 -19.19 0.61 8.90
N MET A 189 -18.27 -0.25 9.37
CA MET A 189 -18.45 -1.01 10.61
C MET A 189 -18.60 -0.08 11.83
N VAL A 190 -17.86 1.04 11.88
CA VAL A 190 -18.02 2.04 12.96
C VAL A 190 -19.32 2.80 12.79
N ALA A 191 -19.64 3.27 11.58
CA ALA A 191 -20.87 3.98 11.32
C ALA A 191 -22.13 3.15 11.66
N ALA A 192 -22.06 1.82 11.46
CA ALA A 192 -23.13 0.86 11.75
C ALA A 192 -23.09 0.30 13.20
N SER A 193 -22.24 0.82 14.09
CA SER A 193 -22.07 0.34 15.47
C SER A 193 -21.61 -1.12 15.61
N GLN A 194 -21.00 -1.67 14.55
CA GLN A 194 -20.40 -3.02 14.57
C GLN A 194 -18.98 -3.02 15.14
N ALA A 195 -18.35 -1.84 15.20
CA ALA A 195 -17.11 -1.55 15.90
C ALA A 195 -17.23 -0.18 16.56
N ASP A 196 -16.42 0.06 17.58
CA ASP A 196 -16.42 1.31 18.35
C ASP A 196 -15.44 2.32 17.72
N VAL A 197 -14.30 1.84 17.25
CA VAL A 197 -13.17 2.65 16.78
C VAL A 197 -12.63 2.08 15.47
N PHE A 198 -12.38 2.92 14.48
CA PHE A 198 -11.58 2.58 13.30
C PHE A 198 -10.24 3.32 13.35
N VAL A 199 -9.14 2.58 13.33
CA VAL A 199 -7.78 3.14 13.30
C VAL A 199 -7.18 2.92 11.91
N ALA A 200 -6.68 3.99 11.32
CA ALA A 200 -5.95 3.96 10.04
C ALA A 200 -5.11 5.25 9.90
N ASP A 201 -4.42 5.35 8.79
CA ASP A 201 -3.62 6.52 8.45
C ASP A 201 -4.51 7.76 8.30
N GLU A 202 -4.10 8.86 8.91
CA GLU A 202 -4.89 10.10 9.03
C GLU A 202 -5.34 10.62 7.66
N ALA A 203 -4.44 10.64 6.68
CA ALA A 203 -4.77 11.13 5.33
C ALA A 203 -5.80 10.22 4.62
N LEU A 204 -5.75 8.89 4.83
CA LEU A 204 -6.76 7.96 4.34
C LEU A 204 -8.10 8.16 5.06
N LEU A 205 -8.08 8.30 6.38
CA LEU A 205 -9.28 8.57 7.17
C LEU A 205 -9.95 9.87 6.73
N ALA A 206 -9.17 10.92 6.48
CA ALA A 206 -9.70 12.20 6.02
C ALA A 206 -10.44 12.06 4.68
N GLY A 207 -9.82 11.40 3.70
CA GLY A 207 -10.45 11.13 2.41
C GLY A 207 -11.71 10.27 2.53
N LEU A 208 -11.67 9.22 3.36
CA LEU A 208 -12.80 8.31 3.59
C LEU A 208 -13.97 9.01 4.28
N VAL A 209 -13.72 9.74 5.36
CA VAL A 209 -14.76 10.45 6.13
C VAL A 209 -15.41 11.51 5.25
N ALA A 210 -14.61 12.33 4.56
CA ALA A 210 -15.11 13.37 3.67
C ALA A 210 -15.92 12.80 2.48
N GLY A 211 -15.54 11.62 1.97
CA GLY A 211 -16.24 10.91 0.89
C GLY A 211 -17.47 10.10 1.34
N SER A 212 -17.57 9.79 2.63
CA SER A 212 -18.62 8.91 3.19
C SER A 212 -19.98 9.61 3.31
N PRO A 213 -21.09 8.90 2.99
CA PRO A 213 -22.44 9.41 3.29
C PRO A 213 -22.73 9.49 4.81
N HIS A 214 -21.88 8.93 5.64
CA HIS A 214 -21.96 8.94 7.10
C HIS A 214 -20.88 9.80 7.76
N GLY A 215 -20.11 10.56 6.98
CA GLY A 215 -18.97 11.34 7.49
C GLY A 215 -19.38 12.37 8.55
N ASP A 216 -20.58 12.94 8.41
CA ASP A 216 -21.19 13.88 9.36
C ASP A 216 -21.46 13.28 10.75
N LYS A 217 -21.54 11.94 10.86
CA LYS A 217 -21.75 11.19 12.12
C LYS A 217 -20.46 10.74 12.78
N LEU A 218 -19.32 11.02 12.16
CA LEU A 218 -18.01 10.56 12.61
C LEU A 218 -17.15 11.74 13.07
N ARG A 219 -16.22 11.47 13.99
CA ARG A 219 -15.18 12.40 14.43
C ARG A 219 -13.85 11.71 14.63
N PHE A 220 -12.78 12.45 14.46
CA PHE A 220 -11.43 12.02 14.79
C PHE A 220 -11.18 12.10 16.30
N LEU A 221 -10.32 11.22 16.80
CA LEU A 221 -9.67 11.39 18.10
C LEU A 221 -8.38 12.20 17.91
N GLU A 222 -8.03 12.98 18.93
CA GLU A 222 -6.81 13.82 18.90
C GLU A 222 -5.52 12.99 19.00
N ASP A 223 -5.57 11.83 19.64
CA ASP A 223 -4.41 10.96 19.82
C ASP A 223 -3.80 10.53 18.49
N ASN A 224 -2.46 10.44 18.48
CA ASN A 224 -1.69 9.88 17.37
C ASN A 224 -1.06 8.55 17.82
N PHE A 225 -1.29 7.49 17.05
CA PHE A 225 -0.77 6.15 17.31
C PHE A 225 0.64 5.94 16.76
N GLY A 226 1.11 6.80 15.85
CA GLY A 226 2.42 6.70 15.22
C GLY A 226 2.47 7.42 13.87
N PHE A 227 3.59 7.26 13.17
CA PHE A 227 3.81 7.81 11.84
C PHE A 227 4.17 6.70 10.86
N GLU A 228 3.67 6.82 9.64
CA GLU A 228 3.88 5.84 8.57
C GLU A 228 4.45 6.50 7.31
N PRO A 229 5.73 6.24 6.97
CA PRO A 229 6.31 6.69 5.71
C PRO A 229 5.78 5.84 4.56
N TYR A 230 5.30 6.46 3.50
CA TYR A 230 4.84 5.79 2.27
C TYR A 230 5.87 5.90 1.17
N ALA A 231 5.99 4.85 0.40
CA ALA A 231 6.82 4.83 -0.80
C ALA A 231 6.20 3.94 -1.89
N VAL A 232 6.63 4.16 -3.11
CA VAL A 232 6.39 3.24 -4.24
C VAL A 232 7.08 1.92 -3.92
N VAL A 233 6.41 0.80 -4.19
CA VAL A 233 6.94 -0.54 -3.89
C VAL A 233 7.36 -1.24 -5.18
N LEU A 234 8.49 -1.89 -5.13
CA LEU A 234 9.16 -2.55 -6.24
C LEU A 234 9.46 -4.00 -5.88
N ARG A 235 9.75 -4.81 -6.89
CA ARG A 235 10.26 -6.15 -6.66
C ARG A 235 11.60 -6.07 -5.89
N LYS A 236 11.77 -6.97 -4.93
CA LYS A 236 13.01 -7.10 -4.17
C LYS A 236 14.17 -7.53 -5.09
N ASP A 237 15.38 -7.12 -4.74
CA ASP A 237 16.62 -7.55 -5.38
C ASP A 237 16.77 -7.10 -6.86
N ASP A 238 16.06 -6.03 -7.26
CA ASP A 238 16.20 -5.38 -8.57
C ASP A 238 16.79 -3.97 -8.38
N SER A 239 18.09 -3.91 -8.15
CA SER A 239 18.79 -2.67 -7.80
C SER A 239 18.85 -1.66 -8.96
N GLU A 240 18.87 -2.13 -10.20
CA GLU A 240 18.88 -1.27 -11.39
C GLU A 240 17.54 -0.56 -11.53
N PHE A 241 16.43 -1.30 -11.44
CA PHE A 241 15.10 -0.71 -11.50
C PHE A 241 14.83 0.23 -10.33
N LYS A 242 15.25 -0.15 -9.10
CA LYS A 242 15.17 0.74 -7.94
C LYS A 242 15.95 2.04 -8.16
N LYS A 243 17.17 1.96 -8.70
CA LYS A 243 17.98 3.15 -8.99
C LYS A 243 17.29 4.09 -9.97
N LEU A 244 16.66 3.55 -11.01
CA LEU A 244 15.87 4.34 -11.97
C LEU A 244 14.71 5.07 -11.27
N VAL A 245 13.92 4.34 -10.47
CA VAL A 245 12.79 4.90 -9.72
C VAL A 245 13.25 5.99 -8.75
N ASP A 246 14.29 5.73 -7.97
CA ASP A 246 14.84 6.69 -7.01
C ASP A 246 15.41 7.94 -7.70
N THR A 247 16.01 7.80 -8.88
CA THR A 247 16.49 8.92 -9.69
C THR A 247 15.32 9.79 -10.15
N SER A 248 14.23 9.20 -10.63
CA SER A 248 13.02 9.92 -11.01
C SER A 248 12.40 10.64 -9.81
N LEU A 249 12.30 9.97 -8.64
CA LEU A 249 11.78 10.57 -7.41
C LEU A 249 12.63 11.76 -6.96
N ARG A 250 13.97 11.65 -6.98
CA ARG A 250 14.87 12.77 -6.65
C ARG A 250 14.68 13.96 -7.59
N ALA A 251 14.51 13.70 -8.89
CA ALA A 251 14.25 14.74 -9.87
C ALA A 251 12.94 15.49 -9.58
N MET A 252 11.85 14.76 -9.25
CA MET A 252 10.57 15.35 -8.85
C MET A 252 10.69 16.19 -7.57
N MET A 253 11.45 15.70 -6.58
CA MET A 253 11.71 16.43 -5.33
C MET A 253 12.50 17.72 -5.59
N ALA A 254 13.59 17.63 -6.36
CA ALA A 254 14.47 18.77 -6.65
C ALA A 254 13.80 19.86 -7.52
N SER A 255 12.93 19.47 -8.43
CA SER A 255 12.19 20.40 -9.32
C SER A 255 10.96 21.04 -8.67
N GLY A 256 10.58 20.60 -7.45
CA GLY A 256 9.32 21.00 -6.80
C GLY A 256 8.07 20.33 -7.42
N GLU A 257 8.23 19.38 -8.33
CA GLU A 257 7.11 18.68 -8.93
C GLU A 257 6.35 17.82 -7.90
N LEU A 258 7.05 17.17 -6.99
CA LEU A 258 6.41 16.42 -5.92
C LEU A 258 5.52 17.31 -5.04
N GLU A 259 5.94 18.56 -4.77
CA GLU A 259 5.13 19.52 -4.02
C GLU A 259 3.90 19.96 -4.84
N ARG A 260 4.02 20.16 -6.16
CA ARG A 260 2.86 20.44 -7.02
C ARG A 260 1.84 19.31 -7.02
N ILE A 261 2.31 18.05 -7.11
CA ILE A 261 1.45 16.85 -7.02
C ILE A 261 0.81 16.79 -5.63
N TYR A 262 1.55 17.08 -4.56
CA TYR A 262 1.01 17.15 -3.20
C TYR A 262 -0.14 18.16 -3.11
N ASN A 263 0.09 19.40 -3.56
CA ASN A 263 -0.90 20.47 -3.51
C ASN A 263 -2.16 20.15 -4.33
N LYS A 264 -2.00 19.47 -5.47
CA LYS A 264 -3.14 18.98 -6.27
C LYS A 264 -4.05 18.05 -5.47
N TRP A 265 -3.51 17.13 -4.67
CA TRP A 265 -4.28 16.08 -4.03
C TRP A 265 -4.68 16.36 -2.57
N PHE A 266 -3.97 17.24 -1.90
CA PHE A 266 -4.20 17.53 -0.48
C PHE A 266 -4.67 18.96 -0.19
N MET A 267 -4.39 19.92 -1.08
CA MET A 267 -4.69 21.34 -0.90
C MET A 267 -5.64 21.91 -1.95
N SER A 268 -6.15 21.07 -2.84
CA SER A 268 -7.07 21.50 -3.91
C SER A 268 -8.29 20.56 -3.94
N PRO A 269 -9.41 20.96 -4.60
CA PRO A 269 -10.54 20.08 -4.80
C PRO A 269 -10.20 18.87 -5.64
N ILE A 270 -10.48 17.65 -5.14
CA ILE A 270 -10.20 16.37 -5.81
C ILE A 270 -11.46 15.72 -6.36
N PRO A 271 -11.37 15.01 -7.51
CA PRO A 271 -12.52 14.31 -8.08
C PRO A 271 -12.94 13.11 -7.20
N PRO A 272 -14.17 12.57 -7.39
CA PRO A 272 -15.22 13.11 -8.25
C PRO A 272 -16.07 14.20 -7.58
N LYS A 273 -15.97 14.37 -6.25
CA LYS A 273 -16.85 15.22 -5.44
C LYS A 273 -16.37 16.64 -5.25
N GLY A 274 -15.17 16.99 -5.74
CA GLY A 274 -14.58 18.31 -5.51
C GLY A 274 -14.21 18.60 -4.04
N ILE A 275 -13.94 17.56 -3.26
CA ILE A 275 -13.56 17.70 -1.85
C ILE A 275 -12.13 18.22 -1.76
N ASN A 276 -11.92 19.28 -0.98
CA ASN A 276 -10.57 19.73 -0.58
C ASN A 276 -10.29 19.23 0.85
N LEU A 277 -9.23 18.42 0.99
CA LEU A 277 -8.87 17.85 2.28
C LEU A 277 -8.20 18.85 3.22
N ASN A 278 -7.61 19.93 2.67
CA ASN A 278 -6.90 20.97 3.41
C ASN A 278 -5.84 20.40 4.35
N ILE A 279 -5.06 19.41 3.89
CA ILE A 279 -3.97 18.81 4.64
C ILE A 279 -2.65 19.43 4.18
N PRO A 280 -2.06 20.38 4.92
CA PRO A 280 -0.80 20.98 4.55
C PRO A 280 0.34 19.98 4.69
N MET A 281 1.36 20.11 3.82
CA MET A 281 2.55 19.26 3.89
C MET A 281 3.21 19.42 5.27
N SER A 282 3.48 18.28 5.93
CA SER A 282 4.12 18.27 7.25
C SER A 282 5.59 18.71 7.20
N GLY A 283 6.12 19.21 8.31
CA GLY A 283 7.55 19.54 8.43
C GLY A 283 8.43 18.33 8.14
N LEU A 284 8.05 17.17 8.68
CA LEU A 284 8.76 15.91 8.46
C LEU A 284 8.85 15.53 6.97
N LEU A 285 7.75 15.64 6.22
CA LEU A 285 7.78 15.37 4.78
C LEU A 285 8.65 16.38 4.02
N ARG A 286 8.62 17.69 4.39
CA ARG A 286 9.51 18.69 3.78
C ARG A 286 10.99 18.37 4.02
N ASP A 287 11.34 17.89 5.21
CA ASP A 287 12.70 17.49 5.53
C ASP A 287 13.14 16.25 4.74
N LEU A 288 12.24 15.27 4.56
CA LEU A 288 12.47 14.10 3.71
C LEU A 288 12.61 14.45 2.22
N ILE A 289 11.91 15.47 1.73
CA ILE A 289 12.08 15.96 0.36
C ILE A 289 13.46 16.61 0.17
N ARG A 290 13.97 17.33 1.20
CA ARG A 290 15.32 17.94 1.16
C ARG A 290 16.43 16.90 1.32
N ASN A 291 16.19 15.86 2.11
CA ASN A 291 17.15 14.80 2.43
C ASN A 291 16.50 13.43 2.16
N PRO A 292 16.31 13.06 0.87
CA PRO A 292 15.55 11.88 0.51
C PRO A 292 16.20 10.59 0.98
N ASN A 293 15.42 9.73 1.64
CA ASN A 293 15.81 8.40 2.04
C ASN A 293 14.63 7.40 1.89
N ASP A 294 14.95 6.12 2.02
CA ASP A 294 14.04 4.98 1.96
C ASP A 294 14.03 4.20 3.29
N GLU A 295 14.26 4.89 4.41
CA GLU A 295 14.27 4.27 5.72
C GLU A 295 12.86 3.80 6.11
N GLY A 296 12.76 2.53 6.49
CA GLY A 296 11.54 1.93 7.02
C GLY A 296 11.44 2.08 8.54
N ASN A 297 10.22 2.28 9.04
CA ASN A 297 9.94 2.33 10.48
C ASN A 297 9.81 0.91 11.11
#